data_23d50842cde5096b993390b888cba339
#
_entry.id   23d50842cde5096b993390b888cba339
#
_cell.length_a   1.000
_cell.length_b   1.000
_cell.length_c   1.000
_cell.angle_alpha   90.00
_cell.angle_beta   90.00
_cell.angle_gamma   90.00
#
_symmetry.space_group_name_H-M   'P 1'
#
loop_
_entity.id
_entity.type
_entity.pdbx_description
1 polymer ?
#
loop_
_entity_poly.entity_id
_entity_poly.type
_entity_poly.pdbx_seq_one_letter_code
_entity_poly.pdbx_strand_id
1 'polypeptide(L)'
;MTLPNKLGRGQRRALRVIGWAIVAVTLYYFTVAVAQHWSQIAAWSPGWQAWAIVFAAIFFYATALLLLAELWHGLVQGTQDQTFSRALTFSTYSKTQIAKYLPGNVFQYLGRHIVMADHGASQGGLALANILEICTLVLVAGLFALIGFTFGATPHSLEISEVIPIHWLVPTAMVIAILMIILITRMLRAHPNTPSRQRLIYGSLLASIFFLAMGFTLLVLVGLVSGDYDPAIIVIAVTSWLLGYVTPGAPGGIGIREFVLLIFLQAYIPEAEALIAIGLFRVVTSLGDLAFFIGGAFLWRISPRVE
;
A
#
# COMPACT_ATOMS: atom_id res chain seq x y z
N MET A 1 10.12 1.48 -29.49
CA MET A 1 9.01 2.43 -29.67
C MET A 1 9.02 3.42 -28.49
N THR A 2 9.59 4.62 -28.69
CA THR A 2 9.72 5.64 -27.64
C THR A 2 8.34 6.21 -27.35
N LEU A 3 7.83 5.98 -26.14
CA LEU A 3 6.60 6.63 -25.66
C LEU A 3 6.77 8.15 -25.75
N PRO A 4 5.82 8.87 -26.33
CA PRO A 4 5.90 10.32 -26.44
C PRO A 4 5.88 10.92 -25.02
N ASN A 5 6.93 11.64 -24.71
CA ASN A 5 7.16 12.33 -23.45
C ASN A 5 6.24 13.58 -23.39
N LYS A 6 4.94 13.36 -23.16
CA LYS A 6 3.90 14.41 -23.25
C LYS A 6 3.88 15.44 -22.12
N LEU A 7 4.64 15.23 -21.04
CA LEU A 7 4.73 16.18 -19.93
C LEU A 7 6.00 17.03 -20.08
N GLY A 8 5.85 18.33 -20.25
CA GLY A 8 6.96 19.29 -20.28
C GLY A 8 7.73 19.26 -18.94
N ARG A 9 9.02 19.67 -18.99
CA ARG A 9 9.88 19.75 -17.79
C ARG A 9 9.23 20.58 -16.67
N GLY A 10 8.51 21.65 -17.00
CA GLY A 10 7.78 22.49 -16.07
C GLY A 10 6.63 21.77 -15.36
N GLN A 11 5.82 20.98 -16.08
CA GLN A 11 4.71 20.22 -15.51
C GLN A 11 5.19 19.13 -14.53
N ARG A 12 6.29 18.46 -14.85
CA ARG A 12 6.90 17.48 -13.93
C ARG A 12 7.46 18.13 -12.67
N ARG A 13 8.01 19.34 -12.80
CA ARG A 13 8.49 20.12 -11.64
C ARG A 13 7.31 20.59 -10.79
N ALA A 14 6.24 21.07 -11.40
CA ALA A 14 5.03 21.49 -10.70
C ALA A 14 4.37 20.33 -9.92
N LEU A 15 4.18 19.17 -10.55
CA LEU A 15 3.64 17.98 -9.87
C LEU A 15 4.50 17.53 -8.68
N ARG A 16 5.83 17.62 -8.82
CA ARG A 16 6.76 17.28 -7.73
C ARG A 16 6.66 18.28 -6.58
N VAL A 17 6.59 19.57 -6.88
CA VAL A 17 6.43 20.63 -5.87
C VAL A 17 5.10 20.49 -5.13
N ILE A 18 4.00 20.25 -5.87
CA ILE A 18 2.68 20.02 -5.26
C ILE A 18 2.71 18.79 -4.34
N GLY A 19 3.31 17.67 -4.77
CA GLY A 19 3.42 16.46 -3.95
C GLY A 19 4.21 16.72 -2.66
N TRP A 20 5.34 17.42 -2.73
CA TRP A 20 6.10 17.79 -1.53
C TRP A 20 5.36 18.78 -0.64
N ALA A 21 4.62 19.73 -1.20
CA ALA A 21 3.80 20.67 -0.43
C ALA A 21 2.70 19.92 0.35
N ILE A 22 2.01 18.98 -0.28
CA ILE A 22 0.99 18.14 0.40
C ILE A 22 1.63 17.36 1.55
N VAL A 23 2.76 16.69 1.30
CA VAL A 23 3.49 15.95 2.35
C VAL A 23 3.89 16.87 3.51
N ALA A 24 4.41 18.06 3.20
CA ALA A 24 4.81 19.02 4.24
C ALA A 24 3.62 19.49 5.10
N VAL A 25 2.49 19.80 4.48
CA VAL A 25 1.28 20.23 5.17
C VAL A 25 0.71 19.10 6.05
N THR A 26 0.63 17.88 5.53
CA THR A 26 0.12 16.73 6.30
C THR A 26 1.03 16.33 7.45
N LEU A 27 2.36 16.38 7.27
CA LEU A 27 3.32 16.16 8.35
C LEU A 27 3.26 17.25 9.41
N TYR A 28 3.12 18.52 8.99
CA TYR A 28 2.95 19.64 9.92
C TYR A 28 1.69 19.44 10.78
N TYR A 29 0.54 19.15 10.15
CA TYR A 29 -0.70 18.88 10.88
C TYR A 29 -0.55 17.73 11.87
N PHE A 30 0.02 16.61 11.46
CA PHE A 30 0.26 15.45 12.32
C PHE A 30 1.20 15.78 13.49
N THR A 31 2.26 16.53 13.23
CA THR A 31 3.22 16.96 14.27
C THR A 31 2.57 17.88 15.30
N VAL A 32 1.73 18.81 14.85
CA VAL A 32 0.97 19.70 15.75
C VAL A 32 0.01 18.90 16.62
N ALA A 33 -0.75 17.95 16.03
CA ALA A 33 -1.65 17.08 16.78
C ALA A 33 -0.91 16.25 17.84
N VAL A 34 0.23 15.66 17.50
CA VAL A 34 1.09 14.94 18.46
C VAL A 34 1.57 15.88 19.59
N ALA A 35 2.01 17.09 19.26
CA ALA A 35 2.49 18.06 20.27
C ALA A 35 1.38 18.50 21.24
N GLN A 36 0.16 18.70 20.73
CA GLN A 36 -0.99 19.08 21.55
C GLN A 36 -1.42 17.96 22.51
N HIS A 37 -1.27 16.70 22.13
CA HIS A 37 -1.66 15.54 22.94
C HIS A 37 -0.47 14.83 23.60
N TRP A 38 0.73 15.47 23.61
CA TRP A 38 1.95 14.85 24.09
C TRP A 38 1.87 14.28 25.52
N SER A 39 1.22 14.99 26.43
CA SER A 39 1.06 14.54 27.81
C SER A 39 0.24 13.25 27.93
N GLN A 40 -0.81 13.12 27.11
CA GLN A 40 -1.66 11.92 27.08
C GLN A 40 -0.93 10.75 26.41
N ILE A 41 -0.23 11.01 25.31
CA ILE A 41 0.59 10.03 24.61
C ILE A 41 1.71 9.50 25.52
N ALA A 42 2.41 10.40 26.23
CA ALA A 42 3.49 10.03 27.14
C ALA A 42 3.00 9.30 28.41
N ALA A 43 1.76 9.51 28.80
CA ALA A 43 1.13 8.80 29.92
C ALA A 43 0.70 7.37 29.58
N TRP A 44 0.63 7.03 28.29
CA TRP A 44 0.29 5.68 27.85
C TRP A 44 1.40 4.70 28.21
N SER A 45 1.16 3.87 29.19
CA SER A 45 2.13 2.91 29.75
C SER A 45 1.59 1.49 29.64
N PRO A 46 1.69 0.86 28.46
CA PRO A 46 1.15 -0.48 28.23
C PRO A 46 1.98 -1.54 28.99
N GLY A 47 1.30 -2.57 29.47
CA GLY A 47 1.94 -3.74 30.03
C GLY A 47 2.73 -4.53 28.98
N TRP A 48 3.51 -5.52 29.45
CA TRP A 48 4.33 -6.37 28.54
C TRP A 48 3.48 -7.15 27.52
N GLN A 49 2.22 -7.48 27.83
CA GLN A 49 1.29 -8.14 26.92
C GLN A 49 1.03 -7.28 25.65
N ALA A 50 0.90 -5.97 25.81
CA ALA A 50 0.70 -5.05 24.69
C ALA A 50 1.92 -5.05 23.76
N TRP A 51 3.12 -5.03 24.31
CA TRP A 51 4.35 -5.13 23.51
C TRP A 51 4.49 -6.49 22.82
N ALA A 52 4.05 -7.57 23.43
CA ALA A 52 4.00 -8.88 22.80
C ALA A 52 3.04 -8.91 21.59
N ILE A 53 1.88 -8.23 21.70
CA ILE A 53 0.93 -8.08 20.59
C ILE A 53 1.56 -7.25 19.46
N VAL A 54 2.20 -6.12 19.78
CA VAL A 54 2.89 -5.28 18.78
C VAL A 54 3.98 -6.08 18.07
N PHE A 55 4.76 -6.86 18.81
CA PHE A 55 5.80 -7.71 18.24
C PHE A 55 5.20 -8.80 17.32
N ALA A 56 4.15 -9.47 17.75
CA ALA A 56 3.44 -10.44 16.92
C ALA A 56 2.86 -9.82 15.65
N ALA A 57 2.32 -8.59 15.74
CA ALA A 57 1.78 -7.84 14.62
C ALA A 57 2.86 -7.51 13.57
N ILE A 58 4.12 -7.26 13.96
CA ILE A 58 5.24 -7.05 13.04
C ILE A 58 5.45 -8.28 12.15
N PHE A 59 5.51 -9.47 12.74
CA PHE A 59 5.69 -10.70 11.98
C PHE A 59 4.45 -11.08 11.18
N PHE A 60 3.27 -10.84 11.72
CA PHE A 60 2.01 -11.04 11.00
C PHE A 60 1.96 -10.18 9.73
N TYR A 61 2.28 -8.89 9.83
CA TYR A 61 2.35 -8.00 8.68
C TYR A 61 3.47 -8.40 7.70
N ALA A 62 4.65 -8.77 8.22
CA ALA A 62 5.76 -9.24 7.38
C ALA A 62 5.38 -10.50 6.58
N THR A 63 4.65 -11.43 7.19
CA THR A 63 4.15 -12.63 6.49
C THR A 63 3.06 -12.29 5.48
N ALA A 64 2.19 -11.31 5.77
CA ALA A 64 1.18 -10.83 4.82
C ALA A 64 1.82 -10.25 3.54
N LEU A 65 3.01 -9.65 3.59
CA LEU A 65 3.73 -9.18 2.41
C LEU A 65 4.13 -10.31 1.45
N LEU A 66 4.22 -11.57 1.91
CA LEU A 66 4.42 -12.72 1.03
C LEU A 66 3.28 -12.91 0.03
N LEU A 67 2.05 -12.51 0.38
CA LEU A 67 0.91 -12.54 -0.52
C LEU A 67 1.12 -11.62 -1.73
N LEU A 68 1.70 -10.45 -1.51
CA LEU A 68 2.04 -9.52 -2.59
C LEU A 68 3.22 -10.03 -3.44
N ALA A 69 4.20 -10.69 -2.81
CA ALA A 69 5.29 -11.33 -3.54
C ALA A 69 4.78 -12.48 -4.43
N GLU A 70 3.83 -13.29 -3.95
CA GLU A 70 3.19 -14.36 -4.73
C GLU A 70 2.32 -13.79 -5.86
N LEU A 71 1.56 -12.71 -5.59
CA LEU A 71 0.83 -11.98 -6.63
C LEU A 71 1.78 -11.56 -7.76
N TRP A 72 2.89 -10.89 -7.41
CA TRP A 72 3.86 -10.42 -8.40
C TRP A 72 4.55 -11.58 -9.12
N HIS A 73 4.89 -12.67 -8.41
CA HIS A 73 5.41 -13.90 -9.02
C HIS A 73 4.45 -14.42 -10.09
N GLY A 74 3.16 -14.55 -9.78
CA GLY A 74 2.14 -15.01 -10.73
C GLY A 74 2.03 -14.13 -11.97
N LEU A 75 2.16 -12.79 -11.81
CA LEU A 75 2.16 -11.84 -12.92
C LEU A 75 3.42 -11.97 -13.78
N VAL A 76 4.60 -12.09 -13.17
CA VAL A 76 5.86 -12.31 -13.89
C VAL A 76 5.79 -13.58 -14.70
N GLN A 77 5.32 -14.69 -14.11
CA GLN A 77 5.14 -15.96 -14.84
C GLN A 77 4.15 -15.87 -16.00
N GLY A 78 3.24 -14.90 -15.99
CA GLY A 78 2.26 -14.70 -17.06
C GLY A 78 2.70 -13.73 -18.15
N THR A 79 3.75 -12.95 -17.93
CA THR A 79 4.21 -11.89 -18.84
C THR A 79 5.58 -12.14 -19.44
N GLN A 80 6.23 -13.27 -19.09
CA GLN A 80 7.55 -13.65 -19.56
C GLN A 80 7.48 -14.94 -20.41
N ASP A 81 8.43 -15.09 -21.33
CA ASP A 81 8.59 -16.30 -22.14
C ASP A 81 9.22 -17.46 -21.36
N GLN A 82 9.99 -17.14 -20.33
CA GLN A 82 10.67 -18.11 -19.47
C GLN A 82 10.09 -18.12 -18.06
N THR A 83 10.29 -19.21 -17.35
CA THR A 83 9.86 -19.35 -15.96
C THR A 83 10.96 -18.93 -14.99
N PHE A 84 10.57 -18.26 -13.91
CA PHE A 84 11.48 -17.87 -12.83
C PHE A 84 11.14 -18.61 -11.54
N SER A 85 12.16 -18.99 -10.78
CA SER A 85 11.92 -19.63 -9.48
C SER A 85 11.21 -18.67 -8.50
N ARG A 86 10.37 -19.22 -7.61
CA ARG A 86 9.76 -18.43 -6.54
C ARG A 86 10.81 -17.78 -5.67
N ALA A 87 11.90 -18.48 -5.34
CA ALA A 87 12.98 -17.93 -4.53
C ALA A 87 13.57 -16.66 -5.13
N LEU A 88 13.81 -16.62 -6.46
CA LEU A 88 14.31 -15.43 -7.16
C LEU A 88 13.30 -14.29 -7.12
N THR A 89 12.05 -14.55 -7.48
CA THR A 89 11.03 -13.50 -7.55
C THR A 89 10.67 -12.94 -6.16
N PHE A 90 10.55 -13.80 -5.13
CA PHE A 90 10.30 -13.37 -3.75
C PHE A 90 11.47 -12.58 -3.16
N SER A 91 12.69 -13.04 -3.36
CA SER A 91 13.87 -12.30 -2.89
C SER A 91 14.05 -10.97 -3.63
N THR A 92 13.73 -10.91 -4.93
CA THR A 92 13.72 -9.66 -5.69
C THR A 92 12.66 -8.72 -5.15
N TYR A 93 11.42 -9.21 -4.96
CA TYR A 93 10.32 -8.42 -4.45
C TYR A 93 10.64 -7.83 -3.07
N SER A 94 11.07 -8.66 -2.13
CA SER A 94 11.34 -8.24 -0.76
C SER A 94 12.50 -7.25 -0.65
N LYS A 95 13.60 -7.48 -1.38
CA LYS A 95 14.76 -6.57 -1.40
C LYS A 95 14.42 -5.21 -2.00
N THR A 96 13.57 -5.17 -3.01
CA THR A 96 13.21 -3.92 -3.68
C THR A 96 12.07 -3.17 -2.99
N GLN A 97 11.26 -3.86 -2.21
CA GLN A 97 10.11 -3.27 -1.52
C GLN A 97 10.48 -2.12 -0.59
N ILE A 98 11.64 -2.19 0.08
CA ILE A 98 12.11 -1.13 0.97
C ILE A 98 12.38 0.19 0.22
N ALA A 99 12.64 0.13 -1.08
CA ALA A 99 12.86 1.31 -1.90
C ALA A 99 11.57 2.16 -2.12
N LYS A 100 10.40 1.71 -1.65
CA LYS A 100 9.18 2.52 -1.60
C LYS A 100 9.29 3.75 -0.69
N TYR A 101 10.23 3.72 0.27
CA TYR A 101 10.53 4.84 1.17
C TYR A 101 11.43 5.90 0.52
N LEU A 102 11.99 5.63 -0.67
CA LEU A 102 12.72 6.63 -1.43
C LEU A 102 11.76 7.60 -2.15
N PRO A 103 12.13 8.89 -2.28
CA PRO A 103 11.28 9.89 -2.92
C PRO A 103 10.88 9.50 -4.35
N GLY A 104 9.58 9.45 -4.63
CA GLY A 104 9.05 9.20 -5.98
C GLY A 104 8.25 7.92 -6.16
N ASN A 105 8.19 7.02 -5.17
CA ASN A 105 7.34 5.79 -5.18
C ASN A 105 7.56 4.84 -6.38
N VAL A 106 8.67 4.99 -7.13
CA VAL A 106 8.97 4.20 -8.33
C VAL A 106 10.21 3.31 -8.19
N PHE A 107 11.05 3.58 -7.19
CA PHE A 107 12.35 2.92 -7.06
C PHE A 107 12.25 1.42 -6.78
N GLN A 108 11.20 0.97 -6.11
CA GLN A 108 10.91 -0.44 -5.91
C GLN A 108 10.70 -1.18 -7.25
N TYR A 109 9.98 -0.57 -8.18
CA TYR A 109 9.74 -1.13 -9.51
C TYR A 109 11.01 -1.11 -10.35
N LEU A 110 11.75 0.00 -10.33
CA LEU A 110 13.04 0.11 -11.03
C LEU A 110 14.04 -0.94 -10.52
N GLY A 111 14.11 -1.13 -9.20
CA GLY A 111 14.95 -2.17 -8.61
C GLY A 111 14.61 -3.58 -9.11
N ARG A 112 13.32 -3.89 -9.23
CA ARG A 112 12.87 -5.18 -9.81
C ARG A 112 13.33 -5.34 -11.26
N HIS A 113 13.24 -4.28 -12.08
CA HIS A 113 13.73 -4.29 -13.45
C HIS A 113 15.23 -4.57 -13.53
N ILE A 114 16.04 -3.93 -12.70
CA ILE A 114 17.49 -4.12 -12.67
C ILE A 114 17.82 -5.57 -12.29
N VAL A 115 17.29 -6.06 -11.17
CA VAL A 115 17.61 -7.40 -10.67
C VAL A 115 17.15 -8.48 -11.64
N MET A 116 15.94 -8.38 -12.21
CA MET A 116 15.41 -9.40 -13.10
C MET A 116 16.02 -9.37 -14.51
N ALA A 117 16.53 -8.20 -14.95
CA ALA A 117 17.25 -8.09 -16.22
C ALA A 117 18.51 -8.97 -16.25
N ASP A 118 19.25 -9.00 -15.12
CA ASP A 118 20.45 -9.84 -14.97
C ASP A 118 20.14 -11.35 -15.07
N HIS A 119 18.86 -11.71 -14.93
CA HIS A 119 18.37 -13.10 -15.06
C HIS A 119 17.60 -13.34 -16.37
N GLY A 120 17.73 -12.43 -17.35
CA GLY A 120 17.17 -12.60 -18.69
C GLY A 120 15.68 -12.25 -18.82
N ALA A 121 15.07 -11.57 -17.84
CA ALA A 121 13.68 -11.16 -17.95
C ALA A 121 13.50 -10.05 -18.98
N SER A 122 12.45 -10.15 -19.81
CA SER A 122 12.09 -9.09 -20.77
C SER A 122 11.59 -7.84 -20.05
N GLN A 123 12.12 -6.69 -20.43
CA GLN A 123 11.75 -5.42 -19.80
C GLN A 123 10.27 -5.05 -20.05
N GLY A 124 9.74 -5.40 -21.23
CA GLY A 124 8.32 -5.20 -21.57
C GLY A 124 7.40 -6.03 -20.69
N GLY A 125 7.72 -7.31 -20.49
CA GLY A 125 6.96 -8.19 -19.60
C GLY A 125 7.02 -7.75 -18.13
N LEU A 126 8.19 -7.30 -17.63
CA LEU A 126 8.31 -6.76 -16.28
C LEU A 126 7.50 -5.46 -16.10
N ALA A 127 7.52 -4.57 -17.10
CA ALA A 127 6.72 -3.36 -17.07
C ALA A 127 5.22 -3.69 -17.00
N LEU A 128 4.76 -4.66 -17.81
CA LEU A 128 3.38 -5.12 -17.76
C LEU A 128 3.03 -5.75 -16.41
N ALA A 129 3.89 -6.62 -15.86
CA ALA A 129 3.67 -7.23 -14.54
C ALA A 129 3.54 -6.18 -13.43
N ASN A 130 4.42 -5.16 -13.40
CA ASN A 130 4.36 -4.10 -12.42
C ASN A 130 3.11 -3.22 -12.57
N ILE A 131 2.69 -2.90 -13.80
CA ILE A 131 1.47 -2.12 -14.04
C ILE A 131 0.24 -2.93 -13.62
N LEU A 132 0.18 -4.22 -13.93
CA LEU A 132 -0.92 -5.09 -13.51
C LEU A 132 -0.99 -5.20 -11.98
N GLU A 133 0.15 -5.29 -11.29
CA GLU A 133 0.21 -5.27 -9.83
C GLU A 133 -0.39 -3.97 -9.28
N ILE A 134 0.09 -2.81 -9.76
CA ILE A 134 -0.42 -1.49 -9.35
C ILE A 134 -1.93 -1.40 -9.56
N CYS A 135 -2.40 -1.77 -10.75
CA CYS A 135 -3.82 -1.74 -11.08
C CYS A 135 -4.64 -2.68 -10.18
N THR A 136 -4.15 -3.90 -9.92
CA THR A 136 -4.81 -4.85 -9.03
C THR A 136 -4.94 -4.30 -7.62
N LEU A 137 -3.85 -3.76 -7.06
CA LEU A 137 -3.85 -3.20 -5.71
C LEU A 137 -4.80 -2.00 -5.60
N VAL A 138 -4.77 -1.07 -6.55
CA VAL A 138 -5.63 0.11 -6.54
C VAL A 138 -7.10 -0.27 -6.72
N LEU A 139 -7.42 -1.20 -7.63
CA LEU A 139 -8.80 -1.65 -7.84
C LEU A 139 -9.35 -2.39 -6.62
N VAL A 140 -8.57 -3.29 -6.03
CA VAL A 140 -9.00 -4.04 -4.84
C VAL A 140 -9.17 -3.08 -3.65
N ALA A 141 -8.20 -2.20 -3.38
CA ALA A 141 -8.32 -1.22 -2.30
C ALA A 141 -9.49 -0.24 -2.53
N GLY A 142 -9.70 0.19 -3.76
CA GLY A 142 -10.84 1.04 -4.14
C GLY A 142 -12.18 0.33 -3.93
N LEU A 143 -12.26 -0.96 -4.21
CA LEU A 143 -13.45 -1.77 -3.96
C LEU A 143 -13.72 -1.91 -2.44
N PHE A 144 -12.68 -2.15 -1.63
CA PHE A 144 -12.82 -2.16 -0.17
C PHE A 144 -13.36 -0.83 0.37
N ALA A 145 -12.78 0.29 -0.08
CA ALA A 145 -13.24 1.62 0.31
C ALA A 145 -14.70 1.85 -0.12
N LEU A 146 -15.05 1.53 -1.37
CA LEU A 146 -16.38 1.71 -1.90
C LEU A 146 -17.43 0.89 -1.12
N ILE A 147 -17.18 -0.41 -0.92
CA ILE A 147 -18.07 -1.30 -0.15
C ILE A 147 -18.17 -0.80 1.29
N GLY A 148 -17.05 -0.52 1.95
CA GLY A 148 -17.04 -0.10 3.34
C GLY A 148 -17.83 1.19 3.56
N PHE A 149 -17.61 2.20 2.74
CA PHE A 149 -18.35 3.46 2.85
C PHE A 149 -19.84 3.33 2.47
N THR A 150 -20.19 2.40 1.60
CA THR A 150 -21.60 2.14 1.25
C THR A 150 -22.34 1.45 2.39
N PHE A 151 -21.66 0.55 3.12
CA PHE A 151 -22.27 -0.25 4.20
C PHE A 151 -22.01 0.25 5.61
N GLY A 152 -21.60 1.52 5.78
CA GLY A 152 -21.63 2.19 7.08
C GLY A 152 -20.25 2.40 7.74
N ALA A 153 -19.15 2.21 7.03
CA ALA A 153 -17.83 2.65 7.54
C ALA A 153 -17.66 4.19 7.51
N THR A 154 -18.73 4.93 7.20
CA THR A 154 -18.75 6.40 7.35
C THR A 154 -19.12 6.74 8.78
N PRO A 155 -18.25 7.42 9.53
CA PRO A 155 -18.60 7.91 10.85
C PRO A 155 -19.78 8.88 10.73
N HIS A 156 -20.84 8.65 11.47
CA HIS A 156 -22.00 9.55 11.55
C HIS A 156 -21.63 10.96 12.07
N SER A 157 -20.51 11.08 12.76
CA SER A 157 -19.99 12.33 13.34
C SER A 157 -19.19 13.20 12.38
N LEU A 158 -18.71 12.63 11.25
CA LEU A 158 -18.05 13.43 10.24
C LEU A 158 -19.11 13.96 9.27
N GLU A 159 -19.41 15.25 9.34
CA GLU A 159 -20.18 15.98 8.32
C GLU A 159 -19.41 16.07 6.99
N ILE A 160 -18.71 14.97 6.63
CA ILE A 160 -18.00 14.83 5.36
C ILE A 160 -18.95 15.04 4.17
N SER A 161 -20.25 14.81 4.38
CA SER A 161 -21.28 15.05 3.36
C SER A 161 -21.35 16.51 2.91
N GLU A 162 -20.95 17.47 3.76
CA GLU A 162 -20.90 18.89 3.38
C GLU A 162 -19.61 19.27 2.63
N VAL A 163 -18.47 18.61 2.97
CA VAL A 163 -17.16 18.92 2.37
C VAL A 163 -16.91 18.10 1.10
N ILE A 164 -17.30 16.83 1.10
CA ILE A 164 -17.17 15.96 -0.07
C ILE A 164 -18.53 15.29 -0.31
N PRO A 165 -19.28 15.73 -1.31
CA PRO A 165 -20.57 15.12 -1.60
C PRO A 165 -20.36 13.64 -2.00
N ILE A 166 -20.74 12.73 -1.09
CA ILE A 166 -20.61 11.25 -1.26
C ILE A 166 -21.23 10.80 -2.60
N HIS A 167 -22.26 11.48 -3.07
CA HIS A 167 -22.89 11.20 -4.35
C HIS A 167 -21.96 11.39 -5.57
N TRP A 168 -20.83 12.12 -5.44
CA TRP A 168 -19.79 12.23 -6.47
C TRP A 168 -18.66 11.21 -6.29
N LEU A 169 -18.43 10.70 -5.07
CA LEU A 169 -17.35 9.72 -4.82
C LEU A 169 -17.60 8.40 -5.55
N VAL A 170 -18.81 7.88 -5.49
CA VAL A 170 -19.18 6.60 -6.13
C VAL A 170 -19.05 6.68 -7.65
N PRO A 171 -19.67 7.66 -8.36
CA PRO A 171 -19.49 7.78 -9.80
C PRO A 171 -18.04 8.03 -10.22
N THR A 172 -17.29 8.83 -9.47
CA THR A 172 -15.88 9.10 -9.77
C THR A 172 -15.03 7.84 -9.62
N ALA A 173 -15.23 7.07 -8.54
CA ALA A 173 -14.55 5.78 -8.35
C ALA A 173 -14.91 4.78 -9.46
N MET A 174 -16.17 4.72 -9.88
CA MET A 174 -16.61 3.89 -11.02
C MET A 174 -15.94 4.31 -12.32
N VAL A 175 -15.87 5.60 -12.62
CA VAL A 175 -15.19 6.10 -13.82
C VAL A 175 -13.71 5.74 -13.81
N ILE A 176 -13.02 5.93 -12.69
CA ILE A 176 -11.61 5.54 -12.54
C ILE A 176 -11.44 4.03 -12.74
N ALA A 177 -12.29 3.21 -12.12
CA ALA A 177 -12.25 1.76 -12.29
C ALA A 177 -12.47 1.34 -13.75
N ILE A 178 -13.44 1.92 -14.44
CA ILE A 178 -13.69 1.68 -15.87
C ILE A 178 -12.49 2.07 -16.72
N LEU A 179 -11.91 3.24 -16.50
CA LEU A 179 -10.72 3.70 -17.23
C LEU A 179 -9.52 2.78 -16.98
N MET A 180 -9.32 2.30 -15.75
CA MET A 180 -8.28 1.33 -15.42
C MET A 180 -8.53 -0.02 -16.12
N ILE A 181 -9.76 -0.52 -16.14
CA ILE A 181 -10.11 -1.76 -16.84
C ILE A 181 -9.87 -1.62 -18.35
N ILE A 182 -10.24 -0.49 -18.95
CA ILE A 182 -9.95 -0.20 -20.35
C ILE A 182 -8.45 -0.16 -20.61
N LEU A 183 -7.67 0.48 -19.76
CA LEU A 183 -6.22 0.54 -19.87
C LEU A 183 -5.60 -0.87 -19.79
N ILE A 184 -5.99 -1.64 -18.77
CA ILE A 184 -5.54 -3.03 -18.59
C ILE A 184 -5.85 -3.87 -19.83
N THR A 185 -7.09 -3.82 -20.32
CA THR A 185 -7.49 -4.61 -21.48
C THR A 185 -6.73 -4.22 -22.75
N ARG A 186 -6.45 -2.94 -22.95
CA ARG A 186 -5.62 -2.47 -24.07
C ARG A 186 -4.17 -2.97 -23.95
N MET A 187 -3.60 -2.90 -22.77
CA MET A 187 -2.23 -3.36 -22.51
C MET A 187 -2.12 -4.88 -22.70
N LEU A 188 -3.08 -5.65 -22.19
CA LEU A 188 -3.12 -7.11 -22.38
C LEU A 188 -3.24 -7.48 -23.85
N ARG A 189 -4.02 -6.75 -24.65
CA ARG A 189 -4.13 -7.00 -26.12
C ARG A 189 -2.87 -6.63 -26.90
N ALA A 190 -2.07 -5.70 -26.39
CA ALA A 190 -0.87 -5.21 -27.08
C ALA A 190 0.39 -6.04 -26.75
N HIS A 191 0.37 -6.89 -25.73
CA HIS A 191 1.53 -7.68 -25.32
C HIS A 191 1.38 -9.14 -25.75
N PRO A 192 2.46 -9.77 -26.30
CA PRO A 192 2.41 -11.16 -26.77
C PRO A 192 2.08 -12.16 -25.65
N ASN A 193 2.65 -11.96 -24.47
CA ASN A 193 2.42 -12.79 -23.30
C ASN A 193 1.54 -12.06 -22.29
N THR A 194 0.42 -12.67 -21.95
CA THR A 194 -0.53 -12.14 -20.98
C THR A 194 -0.87 -13.15 -19.90
N PRO A 195 -0.99 -12.73 -18.64
CA PRO A 195 -1.38 -13.65 -17.58
C PRO A 195 -2.80 -14.16 -17.84
N SER A 196 -3.02 -15.45 -17.55
CA SER A 196 -4.35 -16.05 -17.67
C SER A 196 -5.35 -15.37 -16.74
N ARG A 197 -6.64 -15.43 -17.09
CA ARG A 197 -7.72 -14.90 -16.22
C ARG A 197 -7.66 -15.49 -14.81
N GLN A 198 -7.31 -16.77 -14.68
CA GLN A 198 -7.16 -17.42 -13.37
C GLN A 198 -6.06 -16.77 -12.53
N ARG A 199 -4.91 -16.43 -13.13
CA ARG A 199 -3.82 -15.74 -12.42
C ARG A 199 -4.23 -14.33 -11.96
N LEU A 200 -5.00 -13.61 -12.77
CA LEU A 200 -5.51 -12.28 -12.39
C LEU A 200 -6.52 -12.38 -11.22
N ILE A 201 -7.44 -13.33 -11.27
CA ILE A 201 -8.40 -13.58 -10.17
C ILE A 201 -7.65 -14.00 -8.91
N TYR A 202 -6.71 -14.94 -9.01
CA TYR A 202 -5.90 -15.39 -7.88
C TYR A 202 -5.07 -14.23 -7.28
N GLY A 203 -4.46 -13.40 -8.12
CA GLY A 203 -3.74 -12.20 -7.68
C GLY A 203 -4.65 -11.20 -6.96
N SER A 204 -5.88 -10.99 -7.44
CA SER A 204 -6.86 -10.13 -6.77
C SER A 204 -7.30 -10.69 -5.41
N LEU A 205 -7.43 -12.02 -5.29
CA LEU A 205 -7.70 -12.68 -4.02
C LEU A 205 -6.55 -12.49 -3.03
N LEU A 206 -5.30 -12.67 -3.47
CA LEU A 206 -4.11 -12.44 -2.64
C LEU A 206 -4.03 -10.99 -2.15
N ALA A 207 -4.31 -10.01 -3.04
CA ALA A 207 -4.38 -8.60 -2.68
C ALA A 207 -5.49 -8.33 -1.63
N SER A 208 -6.66 -8.96 -1.79
CA SER A 208 -7.77 -8.84 -0.83
C SER A 208 -7.37 -9.37 0.55
N ILE A 209 -6.75 -10.55 0.61
CA ILE A 209 -6.27 -11.14 1.87
C ILE A 209 -5.19 -10.24 2.51
N PHE A 210 -4.28 -9.68 1.71
CA PHE A 210 -3.28 -8.73 2.19
C PHE A 210 -3.94 -7.50 2.82
N PHE A 211 -4.92 -6.89 2.16
CA PHE A 211 -5.61 -5.71 2.69
C PHE A 211 -6.41 -6.02 3.95
N LEU A 212 -7.05 -7.18 4.03
CA LEU A 212 -7.70 -7.66 5.25
C LEU A 212 -6.67 -7.83 6.39
N ALA A 213 -5.52 -8.44 6.12
CA ALA A 213 -4.48 -8.63 7.13
C ALA A 213 -3.90 -7.29 7.60
N MET A 214 -3.66 -6.35 6.68
CA MET A 214 -3.19 -5.00 7.01
C MET A 214 -4.23 -4.23 7.83
N GLY A 215 -5.50 -4.28 7.43
CA GLY A 215 -6.59 -3.64 8.16
C GLY A 215 -6.82 -4.29 9.53
N PHE A 216 -6.74 -5.62 9.64
CA PHE A 216 -6.80 -6.34 10.90
C PHE A 216 -5.64 -5.95 11.83
N THR A 217 -4.44 -5.71 11.28
CA THR A 217 -3.32 -5.19 12.07
C THR A 217 -3.67 -3.85 12.72
N LEU A 218 -4.25 -2.91 11.97
CA LEU A 218 -4.68 -1.63 12.54
C LEU A 218 -5.80 -1.83 13.57
N LEU A 219 -6.80 -2.67 13.28
CA LEU A 219 -7.90 -2.98 14.19
C LEU A 219 -7.39 -3.49 15.55
N VAL A 220 -6.43 -4.42 15.54
CA VAL A 220 -5.82 -4.96 16.77
C VAL A 220 -5.07 -3.86 17.54
N LEU A 221 -4.35 -2.98 16.85
CA LEU A 221 -3.61 -1.89 17.49
C LEU A 221 -4.54 -0.81 18.06
N VAL A 222 -5.63 -0.49 17.37
CA VAL A 222 -6.68 0.40 17.91
C VAL A 222 -7.30 -0.23 19.14
N GLY A 223 -7.74 -1.49 19.05
CA GLY A 223 -8.31 -2.20 20.20
C GLY A 223 -7.35 -2.33 21.37
N LEU A 224 -6.04 -2.42 21.12
CA LEU A 224 -5.02 -2.43 22.17
C LEU A 224 -4.94 -1.11 22.94
N VAL A 225 -5.21 0.01 22.28
CA VAL A 225 -5.09 1.37 22.86
C VAL A 225 -6.41 1.83 23.47
N SER A 226 -7.54 1.65 22.77
CA SER A 226 -8.85 2.17 23.15
C SER A 226 -9.82 1.13 23.70
N GLY A 227 -9.57 -0.16 23.43
CA GLY A 227 -10.55 -1.23 23.69
C GLY A 227 -11.63 -1.35 22.62
N ASP A 228 -11.61 -0.51 21.59
CA ASP A 228 -12.59 -0.53 20.50
C ASP A 228 -12.11 -1.42 19.34
N TYR A 229 -13.01 -2.28 18.84
CA TYR A 229 -12.75 -3.25 17.77
C TYR A 229 -13.75 -3.11 16.62
N ASP A 230 -14.12 -1.88 16.25
CA ASP A 230 -15.05 -1.66 15.14
C ASP A 230 -14.45 -2.14 13.81
N PRO A 231 -15.11 -3.05 13.08
CA PRO A 231 -14.63 -3.55 11.78
C PRO A 231 -14.43 -2.45 10.71
N ALA A 232 -15.06 -1.29 10.83
CA ALA A 232 -14.85 -0.14 9.95
C ALA A 232 -13.38 0.31 9.92
N ILE A 233 -12.61 0.06 10.99
CA ILE A 233 -11.18 0.36 11.08
C ILE A 233 -10.39 -0.36 9.99
N ILE A 234 -10.82 -1.56 9.55
CA ILE A 234 -10.20 -2.29 8.44
C ILE A 234 -10.32 -1.47 7.14
N VAL A 235 -11.50 -0.93 6.88
CA VAL A 235 -11.76 -0.10 5.69
C VAL A 235 -10.96 1.21 5.75
N ILE A 236 -10.88 1.82 6.92
CA ILE A 236 -10.10 3.04 7.16
C ILE A 236 -8.61 2.79 6.84
N ALA A 237 -8.05 1.66 7.29
CA ALA A 237 -6.68 1.28 6.99
C ALA A 237 -6.43 1.16 5.47
N VAL A 238 -7.32 0.46 4.76
CA VAL A 238 -7.20 0.25 3.31
C VAL A 238 -7.36 1.57 2.55
N THR A 239 -8.31 2.42 2.97
CA THR A 239 -8.53 3.74 2.38
C THR A 239 -7.31 4.65 2.57
N SER A 240 -6.73 4.66 3.77
CA SER A 240 -5.51 5.44 4.05
C SER A 240 -4.32 4.96 3.19
N TRP A 241 -4.20 3.63 3.04
CA TRP A 241 -3.19 3.04 2.17
C TRP A 241 -3.39 3.48 0.72
N LEU A 242 -4.62 3.39 0.20
CA LEU A 242 -4.96 3.77 -1.17
C LEU A 242 -4.61 5.24 -1.43
N LEU A 243 -5.07 6.15 -0.59
CA LEU A 243 -4.82 7.59 -0.75
C LEU A 243 -3.33 7.92 -0.66
N GLY A 244 -2.61 7.32 0.29
CA GLY A 244 -1.15 7.47 0.38
C GLY A 244 -0.38 6.87 -0.79
N TYR A 245 -0.92 5.80 -1.40
CA TYR A 245 -0.28 5.13 -2.54
C TYR A 245 -0.45 5.89 -3.85
N VAL A 246 -1.64 6.45 -4.09
CA VAL A 246 -1.95 7.18 -5.33
C VAL A 246 -1.48 8.63 -5.31
N THR A 247 -1.15 9.18 -4.13
CA THR A 247 -0.69 10.58 -4.01
C THR A 247 0.74 10.71 -4.54
N PRO A 248 0.97 11.51 -5.60
CA PRO A 248 2.30 11.69 -6.15
C PRO A 248 3.23 12.41 -5.14
N GLY A 249 4.44 11.91 -4.98
CA GLY A 249 5.46 12.56 -4.17
C GLY A 249 5.48 12.19 -2.69
N ALA A 250 4.53 11.39 -2.19
CA ALA A 250 4.50 10.89 -0.82
C ALA A 250 5.31 9.57 -0.70
N PRO A 251 6.58 9.57 -0.23
CA PRO A 251 7.38 8.37 -0.13
C PRO A 251 6.73 7.37 0.84
N GLY A 252 6.40 6.16 0.37
CA GLY A 252 5.70 5.18 1.21
C GLY A 252 4.34 5.66 1.76
N GLY A 253 3.78 6.75 1.22
CA GLY A 253 2.55 7.38 1.70
C GLY A 253 2.72 8.18 2.99
N ILE A 254 3.96 8.53 3.38
CA ILE A 254 4.25 9.30 4.60
C ILE A 254 3.52 10.65 4.56
N GLY A 255 2.92 11.01 5.69
CA GLY A 255 2.08 12.20 5.86
C GLY A 255 0.62 11.94 5.49
N ILE A 256 0.35 11.49 4.27
CA ILE A 256 -1.02 11.28 3.77
C ILE A 256 -1.74 10.17 4.54
N ARG A 257 -1.08 9.04 4.76
CA ARG A 257 -1.69 7.91 5.48
C ARG A 257 -2.03 8.29 6.92
N GLU A 258 -1.11 8.94 7.62
CA GLU A 258 -1.30 9.37 8.99
C GLU A 258 -2.43 10.40 9.09
N PHE A 259 -2.48 11.34 8.18
CA PHE A 259 -3.52 12.36 8.11
C PHE A 259 -4.90 11.73 7.88
N VAL A 260 -5.01 10.82 6.90
CA VAL A 260 -6.28 10.12 6.60
C VAL A 260 -6.71 9.25 7.78
N LEU A 261 -5.77 8.48 8.36
CA LEU A 261 -6.05 7.67 9.54
C LEU A 261 -6.57 8.53 10.70
N LEU A 262 -5.92 9.67 10.98
CA LEU A 262 -6.30 10.54 12.09
C LEU A 262 -7.73 11.08 11.90
N ILE A 263 -8.04 11.64 10.72
CA ILE A 263 -9.37 12.17 10.42
C ILE A 263 -10.46 11.11 10.62
N PHE A 264 -10.25 9.89 10.11
CA PHE A 264 -11.28 8.86 10.20
C PHE A 264 -11.34 8.20 11.59
N LEU A 265 -10.22 7.98 12.27
CA LEU A 265 -10.19 7.33 13.58
C LEU A 265 -10.76 8.23 14.69
N GLN A 266 -10.63 9.54 14.59
CA GLN A 266 -11.22 10.49 15.56
C GLN A 266 -12.75 10.37 15.70
N ALA A 267 -13.41 9.76 14.75
CA ALA A 267 -14.83 9.51 14.82
C ALA A 267 -15.21 8.25 15.63
N TYR A 268 -14.24 7.41 15.95
CA TYR A 268 -14.41 6.16 16.68
C TYR A 268 -13.76 6.20 18.05
N ILE A 269 -12.60 6.87 18.17
CA ILE A 269 -11.78 6.90 19.38
C ILE A 269 -11.24 8.31 19.63
N PRO A 270 -10.88 8.65 20.90
CA PRO A 270 -10.24 9.91 21.23
C PRO A 270 -8.98 10.19 20.41
N GLU A 271 -8.71 11.46 20.09
CA GLU A 271 -7.60 11.86 19.22
C GLU A 271 -6.23 11.39 19.73
N ALA A 272 -5.98 11.44 21.04
CA ALA A 272 -4.73 10.97 21.64
C ALA A 272 -4.52 9.46 21.41
N GLU A 273 -5.58 8.66 21.55
CA GLU A 273 -5.55 7.23 21.32
C GLU A 273 -5.36 6.91 19.84
N ALA A 274 -6.01 7.67 18.95
CA ALA A 274 -5.81 7.56 17.50
C ALA A 274 -4.35 7.83 17.13
N LEU A 275 -3.72 8.86 17.69
CA LEU A 275 -2.30 9.18 17.45
C LEU A 275 -1.37 8.07 17.92
N ILE A 276 -1.63 7.46 19.09
CA ILE A 276 -0.86 6.30 19.59
C ILE A 276 -1.02 5.11 18.63
N ALA A 277 -2.25 4.76 18.26
CA ALA A 277 -2.53 3.64 17.37
C ALA A 277 -1.89 3.83 15.98
N ILE A 278 -1.93 5.04 15.41
CA ILE A 278 -1.27 5.39 14.16
C ILE A 278 0.25 5.23 14.28
N GLY A 279 0.84 5.73 15.37
CA GLY A 279 2.27 5.58 15.65
C GLY A 279 2.70 4.12 15.72
N LEU A 280 1.97 3.30 16.49
CA LEU A 280 2.19 1.85 16.58
C LEU A 280 2.05 1.17 15.22
N PHE A 281 1.02 1.52 14.44
CA PHE A 281 0.80 0.96 13.11
C PHE A 281 1.96 1.28 12.15
N ARG A 282 2.53 2.49 12.26
CA ARG A 282 3.73 2.85 11.48
C ARG A 282 4.96 2.07 11.91
N VAL A 283 5.16 1.89 13.21
CA VAL A 283 6.25 1.05 13.72
C VAL A 283 6.11 -0.39 13.22
N VAL A 284 4.91 -0.97 13.36
CA VAL A 284 4.62 -2.34 12.93
C VAL A 284 4.85 -2.51 11.43
N THR A 285 4.31 -1.62 10.60
CA THR A 285 4.44 -1.74 9.14
C THR A 285 5.88 -1.51 8.67
N SER A 286 6.61 -0.57 9.27
CA SER A 286 8.00 -0.28 8.91
C SER A 286 8.96 -1.40 9.34
N LEU A 287 8.80 -1.91 10.57
CA LEU A 287 9.59 -3.05 11.04
C LEU A 287 9.22 -4.36 10.33
N GLY A 288 7.94 -4.52 9.96
CA GLY A 288 7.50 -5.64 9.14
C GLY A 288 8.09 -5.60 7.72
N ASP A 289 8.18 -4.43 7.09
CA ASP A 289 8.90 -4.26 5.83
C ASP A 289 10.39 -4.61 5.97
N LEU A 290 11.01 -4.21 7.07
CA LEU A 290 12.41 -4.55 7.36
C LEU A 290 12.58 -6.06 7.59
N ALA A 291 11.71 -6.69 8.36
CA ALA A 291 11.73 -8.13 8.58
C ALA A 291 11.54 -8.91 7.27
N PHE A 292 10.63 -8.46 6.42
CA PHE A 292 10.41 -9.01 5.09
C PHE A 292 11.65 -8.85 4.19
N PHE A 293 12.31 -7.69 4.21
CA PHE A 293 13.57 -7.46 3.50
C PHE A 293 14.68 -8.42 3.96
N ILE A 294 14.86 -8.58 5.27
CA ILE A 294 15.87 -9.49 5.84
C ILE A 294 15.59 -10.94 5.42
N GLY A 295 14.32 -11.38 5.51
CA GLY A 295 13.91 -12.71 5.06
C GLY A 295 14.23 -12.96 3.59
N GLY A 296 13.95 -11.99 2.71
CA GLY A 296 14.29 -12.10 1.30
C GLY A 296 15.78 -12.04 0.99
N ALA A 297 16.56 -11.28 1.77
CA ALA A 297 18.01 -11.27 1.66
C ALA A 297 18.62 -12.61 2.06
N PHE A 298 18.03 -13.31 3.03
CA PHE A 298 18.41 -14.66 3.41
C PHE A 298 18.07 -15.66 2.30
N LEU A 299 16.84 -15.63 1.78
CA LEU A 299 16.42 -16.48 0.65
C LEU A 299 17.35 -16.33 -0.56
N TRP A 300 17.81 -15.12 -0.85
CA TRP A 300 18.74 -14.86 -1.94
C TRP A 300 20.08 -15.59 -1.78
N ARG A 301 20.59 -15.71 -0.55
CA ARG A 301 21.86 -16.37 -0.27
C ARG A 301 21.83 -17.88 -0.45
N ILE A 302 20.67 -18.48 -0.14
CA ILE A 302 20.48 -19.93 -0.22
C ILE A 302 19.92 -20.39 -1.57
N SER A 303 19.49 -19.45 -2.44
CA SER A 303 19.03 -19.79 -3.78
C SER A 303 20.21 -20.15 -4.66
N PRO A 304 20.20 -21.31 -5.37
CA PRO A 304 21.28 -21.65 -6.29
C PRO A 304 21.39 -20.54 -7.34
N ARG A 305 22.59 -20.01 -7.52
CA ARG A 305 22.89 -19.18 -8.69
C ARG A 305 22.74 -20.08 -9.89
N VAL A 306 21.85 -19.75 -10.80
CA VAL A 306 21.83 -20.36 -12.13
C VAL A 306 23.13 -19.87 -12.79
N GLU A 307 24.13 -20.77 -12.89
CA GLU A 307 25.34 -20.55 -13.69
C GLU A 307 25.00 -20.56 -15.18
#